data_6b63c77cf45da8d482fa5039c2705b92
#
_entry.id   6b63c77cf45da8d482fa5039c2705b92
#
_cell.length_a   1.000
_cell.length_b   1.000
_cell.length_c   1.000
_cell.angle_alpha   90.00
_cell.angle_beta   90.00
_cell.angle_gamma   90.00
#
_symmetry.space_group_name_H-M   'P 1'
#
loop_
_entity.id
_entity.type
_entity.pdbx_description
1 polymer ?
#
loop_
_entity_poly.entity_id
_entity_poly.type
_entity_poly.pdbx_seq_one_letter_code
_entity_poly.pdbx_strand_id
1 'polypeptide(L)'
;MDAFSKKLLWDKNDPSNIYKAYYDSIEKLIQSNLFDQVGHPDVIKMYSIDPGYDLHPTYHHIASLAKEYNIKMEDNTKAHYSYHHPDVGLNDDFRKILKENNVQIVTASDAHYPSDVARCFELLDPR
;
A
#
# COMPACT_ATOMS: atom_id res chain seq x y z
N MET A 1 13.63 0.31 3.68
CA MET A 1 14.50 -0.88 3.54
C MET A 1 15.50 -0.64 2.43
N ASP A 2 16.78 -0.75 2.70
CA ASP A 2 17.83 -0.57 1.70
C ASP A 2 18.02 -1.84 0.84
N ALA A 3 18.84 -1.75 -0.21
CA ALA A 3 19.04 -2.87 -1.14
C ALA A 3 19.67 -4.09 -0.48
N PHE A 4 20.55 -3.89 0.50
CA PHE A 4 21.18 -4.98 1.24
C PHE A 4 20.18 -5.70 2.13
N SER A 5 19.38 -4.96 2.89
CA SER A 5 18.33 -5.52 3.74
C SER A 5 17.27 -6.25 2.92
N LYS A 6 16.90 -5.68 1.77
CA LYS A 6 15.98 -6.33 0.84
C LYS A 6 16.51 -7.69 0.40
N LYS A 7 17.77 -7.73 -0.06
CA LYS A 7 18.38 -8.98 -0.54
C LYS A 7 18.40 -10.04 0.56
N LEU A 8 18.82 -9.69 1.77
CA LEU A 8 18.85 -10.63 2.88
C LEU A 8 17.46 -11.17 3.20
N LEU A 9 16.46 -10.29 3.23
CA LEU A 9 15.09 -10.69 3.55
C LEU A 9 14.53 -11.63 2.50
N TRP A 10 14.63 -11.25 1.21
CA TRP A 10 14.03 -12.03 0.12
C TRP A 10 14.77 -13.34 -0.16
N ASP A 11 16.09 -13.39 0.07
CA ASP A 11 16.87 -14.60 -0.14
C ASP A 11 16.61 -15.66 0.94
N LYS A 12 16.24 -15.24 2.15
CA LYS A 12 16.06 -16.14 3.29
C LYS A 12 14.63 -16.60 3.51
N ASN A 13 13.65 -15.87 2.96
CA ASN A 13 12.24 -16.10 3.25
C ASN A 13 11.44 -16.29 1.97
N ASP A 14 10.38 -17.09 2.06
CA ASP A 14 9.41 -17.24 1.00
C ASP A 14 8.67 -15.89 0.82
N PRO A 15 8.53 -15.38 -0.42
CA PRO A 15 7.80 -14.13 -0.66
C PRO A 15 6.38 -14.13 -0.08
N SER A 16 5.66 -15.24 -0.11
CA SER A 16 4.32 -15.30 0.46
C SER A 16 4.33 -15.03 1.96
N ASN A 17 5.34 -15.54 2.69
CA ASN A 17 5.46 -15.30 4.13
C ASN A 17 5.79 -13.84 4.43
N ILE A 18 6.62 -13.20 3.59
CA ILE A 18 6.96 -11.79 3.76
C ILE A 18 5.72 -10.92 3.53
N TYR A 19 4.95 -11.20 2.49
CA TYR A 19 3.71 -10.47 2.21
C TYR A 19 2.68 -10.65 3.32
N LYS A 20 2.52 -11.87 3.82
CA LYS A 20 1.59 -12.15 4.92
C LYS A 20 1.97 -11.40 6.18
N ALA A 21 3.27 -11.39 6.52
CA ALA A 21 3.77 -10.64 7.68
C ALA A 21 3.57 -9.14 7.51
N TYR A 22 3.80 -8.63 6.31
CA TYR A 22 3.58 -7.22 6.00
C TYR A 22 2.11 -6.82 6.20
N TYR A 23 1.19 -7.53 5.57
CA TYR A 23 -0.23 -7.20 5.67
C TYR A 23 -0.80 -7.47 7.07
N ASP A 24 -0.27 -8.47 7.79
CA ASP A 24 -0.61 -8.68 9.19
C ASP A 24 -0.23 -7.45 10.04
N SER A 25 0.93 -6.85 9.78
CA SER A 25 1.33 -5.63 10.49
C SER A 25 0.44 -4.44 10.14
N ILE A 26 -0.06 -4.34 8.91
CA ILE A 26 -1.04 -3.32 8.52
C ILE A 26 -2.35 -3.51 9.31
N GLU A 27 -2.83 -4.75 9.42
CA GLU A 27 -4.02 -5.07 10.20
C GLU A 27 -3.86 -4.69 11.67
N LYS A 28 -2.71 -5.02 12.26
CA LYS A 28 -2.42 -4.67 13.65
C LYS A 28 -2.34 -3.16 13.85
N LEU A 29 -1.79 -2.44 12.88
CA LEU A 29 -1.72 -0.98 12.92
C LEU A 29 -3.12 -0.38 12.96
N ILE A 30 -4.03 -0.86 12.12
CA ILE A 30 -5.43 -0.42 12.10
C ILE A 30 -6.09 -0.72 13.44
N GLN A 31 -5.94 -1.94 13.94
CA GLN A 31 -6.57 -2.41 15.18
C GLN A 31 -6.03 -1.72 16.43
N SER A 32 -4.85 -1.12 16.35
CA SER A 32 -4.27 -0.39 17.50
C SER A 32 -5.09 0.83 17.89
N ASN A 33 -5.86 1.37 16.95
CA ASN A 33 -6.68 2.57 17.14
C ASN A 33 -5.87 3.80 17.59
N LEU A 34 -4.57 3.81 17.24
CA LEU A 34 -3.67 4.92 17.60
C LEU A 34 -3.50 5.93 16.48
N PHE A 35 -3.98 5.62 15.27
CA PHE A 35 -3.78 6.44 14.08
C PHE A 35 -5.10 6.61 13.32
N ASP A 36 -5.18 7.69 12.55
CA ASP A 36 -6.36 8.00 11.73
C ASP A 36 -6.16 7.62 10.26
N GLN A 37 -4.94 7.33 9.86
CA GLN A 37 -4.57 7.11 8.47
C GLN A 37 -3.40 6.13 8.37
N VAL A 38 -3.45 5.25 7.36
CA VAL A 38 -2.32 4.37 7.01
C VAL A 38 -1.65 4.94 5.77
N GLY A 39 -0.36 5.26 5.88
CA GLY A 39 0.46 5.71 4.76
C GLY A 39 0.84 4.53 3.86
N HIS A 40 0.77 4.73 2.54
CA HIS A 40 1.14 3.76 1.50
C HIS A 40 0.93 2.29 1.89
N PRO A 41 -0.33 1.86 2.12
CA PRO A 41 -0.62 0.54 2.71
C PRO A 41 -0.17 -0.65 1.88
N ASP A 42 0.07 -0.47 0.58
CA ASP A 42 0.53 -1.55 -0.30
C ASP A 42 1.95 -1.31 -0.85
N VAL A 43 2.78 -0.53 -0.15
CA VAL A 43 4.10 -0.14 -0.64
C VAL A 43 5.06 -1.32 -0.86
N ILE A 44 4.81 -2.45 -0.23
CA ILE A 44 5.63 -3.66 -0.41
C ILE A 44 5.76 -4.04 -1.90
N LYS A 45 4.77 -3.69 -2.72
CA LYS A 45 4.78 -3.96 -4.18
C LYS A 45 5.93 -3.29 -4.91
N MET A 46 6.54 -2.24 -4.34
CA MET A 46 7.63 -1.51 -4.99
C MET A 46 8.84 -2.39 -5.31
N TYR A 47 8.99 -3.52 -4.64
CA TYR A 47 10.06 -4.47 -4.93
C TYR A 47 9.79 -5.34 -6.15
N SER A 48 8.58 -5.29 -6.71
CA SER A 48 8.15 -6.05 -7.90
C SER A 48 8.35 -7.56 -7.77
N ILE A 49 8.14 -8.09 -6.56
CA ILE A 49 8.22 -9.52 -6.26
C ILE A 49 6.81 -10.05 -6.07
N ASP A 50 6.47 -11.12 -6.79
CA ASP A 50 5.15 -11.75 -6.71
C ASP A 50 4.92 -12.36 -5.33
N PRO A 51 3.77 -12.10 -4.67
CA PRO A 51 3.49 -12.68 -3.35
C PRO A 51 3.33 -14.20 -3.35
N GLY A 52 3.00 -14.82 -4.49
CA GLY A 52 2.79 -16.25 -4.58
C GLY A 52 1.43 -16.73 -4.08
N TYR A 53 0.50 -15.82 -3.79
CA TYR A 53 -0.86 -16.14 -3.39
C TYR A 53 -1.81 -14.99 -3.75
N ASP A 54 -3.12 -15.25 -3.69
CA ASP A 54 -4.13 -14.24 -4.02
C ASP A 54 -4.28 -13.23 -2.89
N LEU A 55 -4.09 -11.96 -3.20
CA LEU A 55 -4.21 -10.86 -2.24
C LEU A 55 -5.65 -10.36 -2.06
N HIS A 56 -6.61 -10.77 -2.88
CA HIS A 56 -7.99 -10.27 -2.78
C HIS A 56 -8.62 -10.49 -1.42
N PRO A 57 -8.52 -11.68 -0.79
CA PRO A 57 -9.04 -11.87 0.56
C PRO A 57 -8.40 -10.93 1.58
N THR A 58 -7.10 -10.67 1.44
CA THR A 58 -6.36 -9.74 2.30
C THR A 58 -6.87 -8.32 2.13
N TYR A 59 -7.09 -7.88 0.89
CA TYR A 59 -7.63 -6.56 0.60
C TYR A 59 -9.02 -6.38 1.20
N HIS A 60 -9.88 -7.38 1.08
CA HIS A 60 -11.23 -7.34 1.66
C HIS A 60 -11.17 -7.24 3.19
N HIS A 61 -10.30 -7.99 3.83
CA HIS A 61 -10.15 -7.97 5.28
C HIS A 61 -9.65 -6.60 5.77
N ILE A 62 -8.63 -6.06 5.11
CA ILE A 62 -8.08 -4.74 5.44
C ILE A 62 -9.14 -3.64 5.24
N ALA A 63 -9.88 -3.69 4.14
CA ALA A 63 -10.95 -2.73 3.88
C ALA A 63 -12.02 -2.77 4.96
N SER A 64 -12.42 -3.97 5.39
CA SER A 64 -13.38 -4.16 6.46
C SER A 64 -12.89 -3.56 7.78
N LEU A 65 -11.63 -3.82 8.14
CA LEU A 65 -11.03 -3.24 9.34
C LEU A 65 -10.92 -1.73 9.26
N ALA A 66 -10.50 -1.19 8.11
CA ALA A 66 -10.39 0.25 7.92
C ALA A 66 -11.75 0.93 8.09
N LYS A 67 -12.81 0.32 7.57
CA LYS A 67 -14.17 0.84 7.76
C LYS A 67 -14.58 0.79 9.22
N GLU A 68 -14.34 -0.32 9.89
CA GLU A 68 -14.70 -0.52 11.29
C GLU A 68 -14.00 0.50 12.20
N TYR A 69 -12.71 0.74 11.99
CA TYR A 69 -11.91 1.66 12.80
C TYR A 69 -11.86 3.07 12.24
N ASN A 70 -12.58 3.36 11.18
CA ASN A 70 -12.64 4.67 10.52
C ASN A 70 -11.25 5.20 10.15
N ILE A 71 -10.46 4.35 9.52
CA ILE A 71 -9.08 4.65 9.09
C ILE A 71 -9.10 5.06 7.62
N LYS A 72 -8.39 6.15 7.30
CA LYS A 72 -8.17 6.58 5.91
C LYS A 72 -7.01 5.79 5.31
N MET A 73 -7.09 5.51 4.01
CA MET A 73 -6.04 4.84 3.26
C MET A 73 -5.40 5.81 2.27
N GLU A 74 -4.08 5.78 2.18
CA GLU A 74 -3.32 6.69 1.34
C GLU A 74 -3.10 6.10 -0.06
N ASP A 75 -3.46 6.87 -1.09
CA ASP A 75 -3.18 6.57 -2.49
C ASP A 75 -1.88 7.31 -2.86
N ASN A 76 -0.75 6.61 -2.74
CA ASN A 76 0.59 7.20 -2.78
C ASN A 76 1.27 6.91 -4.11
N THR A 77 1.74 7.96 -4.80
CA THR A 77 2.32 7.85 -6.14
C THR A 77 3.82 7.56 -6.17
N LYS A 78 4.52 7.52 -5.03
CA LYS A 78 5.98 7.39 -5.02
C LYS A 78 6.49 6.10 -5.66
N ALA A 79 5.80 4.98 -5.47
CA ALA A 79 6.22 3.72 -6.08
C ALA A 79 6.26 3.82 -7.60
N HIS A 80 5.32 4.58 -8.19
CA HIS A 80 5.28 4.80 -9.63
C HIS A 80 6.42 5.69 -10.12
N TYR A 81 6.56 6.90 -9.55
CA TYR A 81 7.53 7.85 -10.10
C TYR A 81 8.97 7.60 -9.65
N SER A 82 9.21 6.97 -8.50
CA SER A 82 10.56 6.69 -7.99
C SER A 82 11.03 5.28 -8.26
N TYR A 83 10.15 4.30 -8.21
CA TYR A 83 10.50 2.88 -8.33
C TYR A 83 9.98 2.25 -9.61
N HIS A 84 9.38 3.05 -10.50
CA HIS A 84 8.90 2.63 -11.82
C HIS A 84 7.86 1.49 -11.76
N HIS A 85 7.13 1.39 -10.65
CA HIS A 85 6.05 0.41 -10.54
C HIS A 85 4.91 0.78 -11.49
N PRO A 86 4.27 -0.19 -12.17
CA PRO A 86 3.17 0.09 -13.10
C PRO A 86 1.93 0.71 -12.43
N ASP A 87 1.67 0.39 -11.14
CA ASP A 87 0.59 1.05 -10.41
C ASP A 87 0.96 2.50 -10.13
N VAL A 88 0.06 3.42 -10.46
CA VAL A 88 0.32 4.85 -10.20
C VAL A 88 0.26 5.17 -8.72
N GLY A 89 -0.66 4.55 -8.00
CA GLY A 89 -0.80 4.67 -6.55
C GLY A 89 -1.16 3.32 -5.96
N LEU A 90 -2.28 3.24 -5.25
CA LEU A 90 -2.81 1.96 -4.78
C LEU A 90 -3.04 1.02 -5.96
N ASN A 91 -2.84 -0.27 -5.75
CA ASN A 91 -3.28 -1.29 -6.69
C ASN A 91 -4.77 -1.08 -7.02
N ASP A 92 -5.13 -1.21 -8.29
CA ASP A 92 -6.49 -0.90 -8.75
C ASP A 92 -7.54 -1.77 -8.05
N ASP A 93 -7.28 -3.05 -7.84
CA ASP A 93 -8.20 -3.95 -7.15
C ASP A 93 -8.35 -3.57 -5.68
N PHE A 94 -7.26 -3.26 -5.02
CA PHE A 94 -7.28 -2.83 -3.62
C PHE A 94 -8.07 -1.52 -3.48
N ARG A 95 -7.81 -0.57 -4.36
CA ARG A 95 -8.51 0.71 -4.37
C ARG A 95 -10.02 0.52 -4.57
N LYS A 96 -10.40 -0.34 -5.50
CA LYS A 96 -11.81 -0.65 -5.77
C LYS A 96 -12.48 -1.26 -4.53
N ILE A 97 -11.82 -2.22 -3.89
CA ILE A 97 -12.34 -2.88 -2.69
C ILE A 97 -12.49 -1.88 -1.54
N LEU A 98 -11.53 -0.99 -1.36
CA LEU A 98 -11.63 0.08 -0.35
C LEU A 98 -12.85 0.96 -0.61
N LYS A 99 -13.07 1.36 -1.85
CA LYS A 99 -14.22 2.19 -2.24
C LYS A 99 -15.54 1.46 -2.01
N GLU A 100 -15.60 0.19 -2.34
CA GLU A 100 -16.80 -0.63 -2.12
C GLU A 100 -17.17 -0.73 -0.63
N ASN A 101 -16.18 -0.62 0.24
CA ASN A 101 -16.38 -0.62 1.70
C ASN A 101 -16.53 0.79 2.28
N ASN A 102 -16.62 1.81 1.43
CA ASN A 102 -16.75 3.21 1.83
C ASN A 102 -15.59 3.70 2.72
N VAL A 103 -14.38 3.20 2.45
CA VAL A 103 -13.16 3.66 3.11
C VAL A 103 -12.71 4.95 2.42
N GLN A 104 -12.38 5.97 3.20
CA GLN A 104 -11.87 7.23 2.64
C GLN A 104 -10.45 7.04 2.13
N ILE A 105 -10.21 7.50 0.89
CA ILE A 105 -8.90 7.45 0.25
C ILE A 105 -8.38 8.88 0.11
N VAL A 106 -7.14 9.11 0.54
CA VAL A 106 -6.45 10.40 0.41
C VAL A 106 -5.22 10.23 -0.47
N THR A 107 -4.90 11.27 -1.25
CA THR A 107 -3.76 11.21 -2.17
C THR A 107 -2.49 11.73 -1.49
N ALA A 108 -1.34 11.13 -1.85
CA ALA A 108 -0.04 11.56 -1.34
C ALA A 108 1.06 11.21 -2.35
N SER A 109 2.13 11.98 -2.39
CA SER A 109 3.30 11.72 -3.24
C SER A 109 4.52 11.28 -2.46
N ASP A 110 4.49 11.38 -1.12
CA ASP A 110 5.65 11.08 -0.26
C ASP A 110 6.89 11.84 -0.73
N ALA A 111 6.71 13.16 -0.99
CA ALA A 111 7.71 13.99 -1.63
C ALA A 111 8.87 14.28 -0.71
N HIS A 112 10.12 14.04 -1.20
CA HIS A 112 11.35 14.44 -0.53
C HIS A 112 11.96 15.70 -1.17
N TYR A 113 11.47 16.10 -2.35
CA TYR A 113 11.90 17.28 -3.10
C TYR A 113 10.67 18.09 -3.50
N PRO A 114 10.79 19.44 -3.59
CA PRO A 114 9.65 20.28 -4.02
C PRO A 114 9.02 19.86 -5.35
N SER A 115 9.85 19.38 -6.29
CA SER A 115 9.39 18.93 -7.61
C SER A 115 8.50 17.69 -7.54
N ASP A 116 8.53 16.95 -6.43
CA ASP A 116 7.75 15.73 -6.28
C ASP A 116 6.40 15.95 -5.59
N VAL A 117 6.15 17.16 -5.09
CA VAL A 117 4.86 17.48 -4.46
C VAL A 117 3.74 17.30 -5.47
N ALA A 118 2.75 16.47 -5.14
CA ALA A 118 1.62 16.10 -6.00
C ALA A 118 2.04 15.44 -7.33
N ARG A 119 3.26 14.91 -7.42
CA ARG A 119 3.76 14.28 -8.64
C ARG A 119 2.90 13.08 -9.02
N CYS A 120 2.53 13.01 -10.28
CA CYS A 120 1.66 11.97 -10.85
C CYS A 120 0.21 11.98 -10.34
N PHE A 121 -0.22 13.00 -9.60
CA PHE A 121 -1.62 13.06 -9.12
C PHE A 121 -2.60 13.12 -10.29
N GLU A 122 -2.24 13.76 -11.40
CA GLU A 122 -3.07 13.80 -12.60
C GLU A 122 -3.34 12.41 -13.18
N LEU A 123 -2.49 11.43 -12.89
CA LEU A 123 -2.67 10.04 -13.34
C LEU A 123 -3.64 9.27 -12.42
N LEU A 124 -3.94 9.78 -11.24
CA LEU A 124 -4.90 9.17 -10.33
C LEU A 124 -6.35 9.49 -10.69
N ASP A 125 -6.58 10.64 -11.32
CA ASP A 125 -7.91 11.12 -11.71
C ASP A 125 -8.18 10.72 -13.16
N PRO A 126 -9.37 10.19 -13.52
CA PRO A 126 -10.60 10.02 -12.71
C PRO A 126 -10.80 8.61 -12.11
N ARG A 127 -9.76 7.94 -11.76
CA ARG A 127 -9.82 6.56 -11.27
C ARG A 127 -10.90 6.30 -10.23
#